data_1cff2029eb5f85aeda1f7d0f25e513de
#
_entry.id   1cff2029eb5f85aeda1f7d0f25e513de
#
_cell.length_a   1.000
_cell.length_b   1.000
_cell.length_c   1.000
_cell.angle_alpha   90.00
_cell.angle_beta   90.00
_cell.angle_gamma   90.00
#
_symmetry.space_group_name_H-M   'P 1'
#
loop_
_entity.id
_entity.type
_entity.pdbx_description
1 polymer ?
#
loop_
_entity_poly.entity_id
_entity_poly.type
_entity_poly.pdbx_seq_one_letter_code
_entity_poly.pdbx_strand_id
1 'polypeptide(L)'
;MIIAELKKKENIVEYILYMRQLADIMRANKMDIHRIDELLVSKFEVSEKEKLKIHNWYQDLINKMHNENIVAGGDLKEIKDLIAVLNKIHLTLLDDKEEYRHHELYTWAKPNIDEYKKLSRSNSDNEIEI
;
A
#
# COMPACT_ATOMS: atom_id res chain seq x y z
N MET A 1 -4.28 -0.59 -14.54
CA MET A 1 -4.46 -2.01 -14.19
C MET A 1 -5.75 -2.18 -13.39
N ILE A 2 -6.59 -3.09 -13.79
CA ILE A 2 -7.95 -3.23 -13.25
C ILE A 2 -7.96 -3.58 -11.76
N ILE A 3 -7.07 -4.48 -11.32
CA ILE A 3 -7.03 -4.92 -9.91
C ILE A 3 -6.74 -3.76 -8.97
N ALA A 4 -5.73 -2.94 -9.29
CA ALA A 4 -5.38 -1.78 -8.47
C ALA A 4 -6.51 -0.75 -8.43
N GLU A 5 -7.14 -0.48 -9.57
CA GLU A 5 -8.24 0.47 -9.68
C GLU A 5 -9.47 0.01 -8.88
N LEU A 6 -9.81 -1.28 -8.94
CA LEU A 6 -10.91 -1.85 -8.17
C LEU A 6 -10.65 -1.75 -6.67
N LYS A 7 -9.45 -2.09 -6.22
CA LYS A 7 -9.09 -2.00 -4.80
C LYS A 7 -9.16 -0.56 -4.31
N LYS A 8 -8.66 0.39 -5.07
CA LYS A 8 -8.70 1.82 -4.74
C LYS A 8 -10.13 2.32 -4.57
N LYS A 9 -11.05 1.84 -5.41
CA LYS A 9 -12.46 2.21 -5.40
C LYS A 9 -13.23 1.56 -4.27
N GLU A 10 -12.99 0.28 -4.00
CA GLU A 10 -13.80 -0.54 -3.08
C GLU A 10 -13.25 -0.60 -1.66
N ASN A 11 -11.92 -0.68 -1.51
CA ASN A 11 -11.28 -0.81 -0.21
C ASN A 11 -9.90 -0.16 -0.22
N ILE A 12 -9.83 1.04 0.33
CA ILE A 12 -8.60 1.85 0.29
C ILE A 12 -7.47 1.22 1.10
N VAL A 13 -7.77 0.49 2.18
CA VAL A 13 -6.75 -0.19 2.98
C VAL A 13 -6.10 -1.31 2.17
N GLU A 14 -6.89 -2.12 1.47
CA GLU A 14 -6.38 -3.15 0.57
C GLU A 14 -5.57 -2.56 -0.57
N TYR A 15 -5.98 -1.41 -1.10
CA TYR A 15 -5.22 -0.70 -2.12
C TYR A 15 -3.82 -0.31 -1.61
N ILE A 16 -3.74 0.25 -0.41
CA ILE A 16 -2.46 0.61 0.22
C ILE A 16 -1.56 -0.62 0.37
N LEU A 17 -2.09 -1.70 0.92
CA LEU A 17 -1.35 -2.95 1.10
C LEU A 17 -0.88 -3.53 -0.24
N TYR A 18 -1.74 -3.52 -1.24
CA TYR A 18 -1.43 -4.00 -2.58
C TYR A 18 -0.31 -3.19 -3.22
N MET A 19 -0.37 -1.87 -3.13
CA MET A 19 0.67 -0.99 -3.68
C MET A 19 2.01 -1.15 -2.96
N ARG A 20 1.99 -1.36 -1.64
CA ARG A 20 3.21 -1.67 -0.88
C ARG A 20 3.83 -2.98 -1.31
N GLN A 21 3.01 -4.02 -1.50
CA GLN A 21 3.48 -5.31 -1.99
C GLN A 21 4.09 -5.19 -3.39
N LEU A 22 3.45 -4.46 -4.29
CA LEU A 22 3.99 -4.23 -5.64
C LEU A 22 5.31 -3.48 -5.60
N ALA A 23 5.43 -2.46 -4.76
CA ALA A 23 6.68 -1.72 -4.61
C ALA A 23 7.81 -2.63 -4.13
N ASP A 24 7.54 -3.52 -3.19
CA ASP A 24 8.52 -4.50 -2.70
C ASP A 24 8.91 -5.49 -3.80
N ILE A 25 7.96 -5.95 -4.60
CA ILE A 25 8.23 -6.82 -5.76
C ILE A 25 9.10 -6.11 -6.79
N MET A 26 8.82 -4.83 -7.08
CA MET A 26 9.66 -4.03 -7.99
C MET A 26 11.11 -3.96 -7.47
N ARG A 27 11.29 -3.67 -6.19
CA ARG A 27 12.62 -3.63 -5.56
C ARG A 27 13.33 -4.96 -5.57
N ALA A 28 12.61 -6.04 -5.29
CA ALA A 28 13.16 -7.39 -5.29
C ALA A 28 13.64 -7.83 -6.68
N ASN A 29 13.07 -7.27 -7.73
CA ASN A 29 13.43 -7.52 -9.13
C ASN A 29 14.32 -6.41 -9.70
N LYS A 30 14.95 -5.61 -8.86
CA LYS A 30 15.90 -4.55 -9.23
C LYS A 30 15.30 -3.50 -10.17
N MET A 31 13.99 -3.27 -10.08
CA MET A 31 13.27 -2.32 -10.93
C MET A 31 13.35 -2.67 -12.43
N ASP A 32 13.62 -3.94 -12.76
CA ASP A 32 13.76 -4.41 -14.12
C ASP A 32 12.40 -4.85 -14.69
N ILE A 33 11.90 -4.08 -15.66
CA ILE A 33 10.59 -4.35 -16.27
C ILE A 33 10.54 -5.70 -16.98
N HIS A 34 11.65 -6.19 -17.52
CA HIS A 34 11.69 -7.51 -18.18
C HIS A 34 11.44 -8.63 -17.19
N ARG A 35 12.00 -8.54 -15.99
CA ARG A 35 11.75 -9.49 -14.91
C ARG A 35 10.30 -9.43 -14.43
N ILE A 36 9.75 -8.22 -14.33
CA ILE A 36 8.34 -8.02 -13.95
C ILE A 36 7.41 -8.62 -15.00
N ASP A 37 7.70 -8.44 -16.28
CA ASP A 37 6.93 -9.05 -17.36
C ASP A 37 6.91 -10.57 -17.26
N GLU A 38 8.07 -11.19 -17.01
CA GLU A 38 8.15 -12.64 -16.86
C GLU A 38 7.43 -13.16 -15.63
N LEU A 39 7.52 -12.45 -14.49
CA LEU A 39 6.97 -12.92 -13.23
C LEU A 39 5.48 -12.63 -13.09
N LEU A 40 5.02 -11.48 -13.55
CA LEU A 40 3.66 -11.01 -13.29
C LEU A 40 2.83 -10.91 -14.56
N VAL A 41 3.28 -10.16 -15.56
CA VAL A 41 2.48 -9.87 -16.75
C VAL A 41 2.15 -11.11 -17.54
N SER A 42 3.13 -12.00 -17.73
CA SER A 42 2.94 -13.23 -18.50
C SER A 42 1.92 -14.19 -17.88
N LYS A 43 1.67 -14.08 -16.58
CA LYS A 43 0.74 -14.95 -15.85
C LYS A 43 -0.71 -14.48 -15.91
N PHE A 44 -0.97 -13.27 -16.39
CA PHE A 44 -2.34 -12.80 -16.58
C PHE A 44 -2.96 -13.50 -17.79
N GLU A 45 -4.12 -14.10 -17.58
CA GLU A 45 -4.90 -14.75 -18.63
C GLU A 45 -5.77 -13.71 -19.36
N VAL A 46 -5.13 -12.83 -20.11
CA VAL A 46 -5.80 -11.73 -20.83
C VAL A 46 -5.22 -11.59 -22.23
N SER A 47 -5.86 -10.79 -23.08
CA SER A 47 -5.39 -10.51 -24.43
C SER A 47 -4.03 -9.82 -24.43
N GLU A 48 -3.30 -9.91 -25.54
CA GLU A 48 -2.02 -9.20 -25.69
C GLU A 48 -2.16 -7.68 -25.53
N LYS A 49 -3.27 -7.12 -25.97
CA LYS A 49 -3.58 -5.70 -25.80
C LYS A 49 -3.70 -5.33 -24.31
N GLU A 50 -4.33 -6.17 -23.51
CA GLU A 50 -4.46 -5.95 -22.08
C GLU A 50 -3.14 -6.19 -21.34
N LYS A 51 -2.35 -7.17 -21.77
CA LYS A 51 -0.99 -7.39 -21.24
C LYS A 51 -0.12 -6.17 -21.46
N LEU A 52 -0.23 -5.52 -22.61
CA LEU A 52 0.51 -4.29 -22.89
C LEU A 52 0.10 -3.16 -21.94
N LYS A 53 -1.19 -3.03 -21.64
CA LYS A 53 -1.69 -2.05 -20.67
C LYS A 53 -1.12 -2.32 -19.27
N ILE A 54 -1.08 -3.58 -18.85
CA ILE A 54 -0.52 -4.00 -17.57
C ILE A 54 0.99 -3.72 -17.53
N HIS A 55 1.71 -4.06 -18.60
CA HIS A 55 3.13 -3.75 -18.73
C HIS A 55 3.39 -2.26 -18.58
N ASN A 56 2.64 -1.41 -19.27
CA ASN A 56 2.77 0.03 -19.21
C ASN A 56 2.47 0.56 -17.80
N TRP A 57 1.49 -0.01 -17.14
CA TRP A 57 1.15 0.37 -15.76
C TRP A 57 2.31 0.09 -14.79
N TYR A 58 2.94 -1.09 -14.90
CA TYR A 58 4.12 -1.41 -14.08
C TYR A 58 5.31 -0.52 -14.43
N GLN A 59 5.52 -0.22 -15.72
CA GLN A 59 6.58 0.68 -16.13
C GLN A 59 6.36 2.09 -15.53
N ASP A 60 5.13 2.58 -15.53
CA ASP A 60 4.79 3.86 -14.91
C ASP A 60 5.04 3.84 -13.40
N LEU A 61 4.72 2.73 -12.74
CA LEU A 61 5.01 2.55 -11.31
C LEU A 61 6.52 2.62 -11.05
N ILE A 62 7.33 1.93 -11.83
CA ILE A 62 8.78 1.97 -11.73
C ILE A 62 9.29 3.40 -11.91
N ASN A 63 8.79 4.11 -12.92
CA ASN A 63 9.16 5.50 -13.18
C ASN A 63 8.80 6.43 -12.02
N LYS A 64 7.63 6.26 -11.42
CA LYS A 64 7.22 7.01 -10.24
C LYS A 64 8.14 6.74 -9.06
N MET A 65 8.52 5.49 -8.83
CA MET A 65 9.43 5.13 -7.75
C MET A 65 10.81 5.77 -7.92
N HIS A 66 11.32 5.83 -9.15
CA HIS A 66 12.57 6.55 -9.45
C HIS A 66 12.42 8.06 -9.21
N ASN A 67 11.33 8.65 -9.70
CA ASN A 67 11.09 10.08 -9.58
C ASN A 67 10.93 10.53 -8.13
N GLU A 68 10.37 9.69 -7.29
CA GLU A 68 10.16 9.97 -5.87
C GLU A 68 11.30 9.49 -4.97
N ASN A 69 12.37 8.95 -5.56
CA ASN A 69 13.56 8.44 -4.85
C ASN A 69 13.25 7.38 -3.79
N ILE A 70 12.34 6.46 -4.10
CA ILE A 70 11.94 5.39 -3.19
C ILE A 70 12.40 4.00 -3.66
N VAL A 71 13.41 3.94 -4.53
CA VAL A 71 13.95 2.66 -5.03
C VAL A 71 14.51 1.79 -3.90
N ALA A 72 15.14 2.41 -2.91
CA ALA A 72 15.71 1.70 -1.76
C ALA A 72 14.69 1.41 -0.65
N GLY A 73 13.60 2.13 -0.58
CA GLY A 73 12.57 1.96 0.44
C GLY A 73 11.64 3.16 0.51
N GLY A 74 10.58 3.02 1.28
CA GLY A 74 9.56 4.05 1.46
C GLY A 74 8.32 3.83 0.60
N ASP A 75 7.36 4.71 0.76
CA ASP A 75 6.09 4.68 0.04
C ASP A 75 6.00 5.80 -0.99
N LEU A 76 5.22 5.57 -2.05
CA LEU A 76 4.81 6.63 -2.97
C LEU A 76 4.08 7.74 -2.21
N LYS A 77 4.21 8.98 -2.68
CA LYS A 77 3.52 10.12 -2.07
C LYS A 77 2.01 9.90 -1.96
N GLU A 78 1.39 9.35 -3.00
CA GLU A 78 -0.02 8.99 -3.00
C GLU A 78 -0.37 8.08 -1.81
N ILE A 79 0.45 7.09 -1.54
CA ILE A 79 0.24 6.15 -0.44
C ILE A 79 0.45 6.83 0.92
N LYS A 80 1.47 7.67 1.05
CA LYS A 80 1.70 8.47 2.26
C LYS A 80 0.51 9.39 2.57
N ASP A 81 -0.02 10.03 1.54
CA ASP A 81 -1.17 10.93 1.67
C ASP A 81 -2.42 10.18 2.11
N LEU A 82 -2.67 9.00 1.54
CA LEU A 82 -3.79 8.14 1.93
C LEU A 82 -3.66 7.65 3.38
N ILE A 83 -2.48 7.25 3.80
CA ILE A 83 -2.21 6.83 5.18
C ILE A 83 -2.46 7.99 6.14
N ALA A 84 -2.02 9.20 5.79
CA ALA A 84 -2.25 10.40 6.60
C ALA A 84 -3.75 10.70 6.75
N VAL A 85 -4.52 10.59 5.68
CA VAL A 85 -5.98 10.77 5.72
C VAL A 85 -6.64 9.71 6.61
N LEU A 86 -6.26 8.44 6.47
CA LEU A 86 -6.79 7.35 7.31
C LEU A 86 -6.45 7.55 8.78
N ASN A 87 -5.22 7.98 9.08
CA ASN A 87 -4.83 8.27 10.46
C ASN A 87 -5.65 9.41 11.06
N LYS A 88 -5.92 10.45 10.28
CA LYS A 88 -6.77 11.57 10.71
C LYS A 88 -8.19 11.10 11.02
N ILE A 89 -8.77 10.26 10.18
CA ILE A 89 -10.09 9.67 10.40
C ILE A 89 -10.08 8.80 11.67
N HIS A 90 -9.06 7.96 11.82
CA HIS A 90 -8.88 7.11 13.01
C HIS A 90 -8.87 7.93 14.30
N LEU A 91 -8.08 9.00 14.35
CA LEU A 91 -8.01 9.88 15.52
C LEU A 91 -9.34 10.61 15.80
N THR A 92 -10.02 11.03 14.74
CA THR A 92 -11.36 11.65 14.85
C THR A 92 -12.37 10.68 15.45
N LEU A 93 -12.38 9.42 14.98
CA LEU A 93 -13.27 8.38 15.49
C LEU A 93 -12.98 8.02 16.95
N LEU A 94 -11.71 8.05 17.37
CA LEU A 94 -11.33 7.82 18.77
C LEU A 94 -11.84 8.94 19.68
N ASP A 95 -11.92 10.17 19.19
CA ASP A 95 -12.45 11.32 19.94
C ASP A 95 -13.98 11.37 19.93
N ASP A 96 -14.65 10.64 19.04
CA ASP A 96 -16.10 10.60 18.90
C ASP A 96 -16.71 9.56 19.85
N LYS A 97 -17.43 10.04 20.87
CA LYS A 97 -18.08 9.17 21.86
C LYS A 97 -19.22 8.32 21.29
N GLU A 98 -19.78 8.70 20.15
CA GLU A 98 -20.84 7.96 19.47
C GLU A 98 -20.31 6.78 18.67
N GLU A 99 -19.02 6.80 18.31
CA GLU A 99 -18.34 5.72 17.57
C GLU A 99 -17.79 4.64 18.51
N TYR A 100 -18.67 4.13 19.36
CA TYR A 100 -18.33 3.15 20.38
C TYR A 100 -17.65 1.90 19.81
N ARG A 101 -18.13 1.40 18.70
CA ARG A 101 -17.59 0.18 18.07
C ARG A 101 -16.13 0.35 17.64
N HIS A 102 -15.77 1.51 17.08
CA HIS A 102 -14.39 1.80 16.69
C HIS A 102 -13.49 1.86 17.91
N HIS A 103 -13.93 2.53 18.97
CA HIS A 103 -13.20 2.59 20.25
C HIS A 103 -12.99 1.20 20.83
N GLU A 104 -14.01 0.35 20.81
CA GLU A 104 -13.93 -1.01 21.31
C GLU A 104 -12.91 -1.85 20.55
N LEU A 105 -12.95 -1.80 19.21
CA LEU A 105 -11.99 -2.50 18.35
C LEU A 105 -10.56 -1.99 18.56
N TYR A 106 -10.39 -0.69 18.67
CA TYR A 106 -9.09 -0.09 18.93
C TYR A 106 -8.54 -0.52 20.30
N THR A 107 -9.36 -0.47 21.34
CA THR A 107 -8.96 -0.91 22.69
C THR A 107 -8.53 -2.37 22.68
N TRP A 108 -9.23 -3.21 21.93
CA TRP A 108 -8.88 -4.62 21.79
C TRP A 108 -7.56 -4.83 21.02
N ALA A 109 -7.33 -4.04 19.96
CA ALA A 109 -6.15 -4.17 19.11
C ALA A 109 -4.90 -3.46 19.65
N LYS A 110 -5.06 -2.46 20.53
CA LYS A 110 -3.97 -1.61 21.03
C LYS A 110 -2.77 -2.39 21.59
N PRO A 111 -2.94 -3.43 22.43
CA PRO A 111 -1.81 -4.19 22.91
C PRO A 111 -1.00 -4.85 21.79
N ASN A 112 -1.67 -5.35 20.74
CA ASN A 112 -1.01 -5.94 19.59
C ASN A 112 -0.27 -4.90 18.75
N ILE A 113 -0.85 -3.72 18.58
CA ILE A 113 -0.21 -2.60 17.87
C ILE A 113 1.07 -2.20 18.60
N ASP A 114 1.01 -2.02 19.93
CA ASP A 114 2.16 -1.61 20.74
C ASP A 114 3.27 -2.67 20.72
N GLU A 115 2.91 -3.95 20.79
CA GLU A 115 3.88 -5.04 20.72
C GLU A 115 4.54 -5.09 19.35
N TYR A 116 3.78 -4.99 18.26
CA TYR A 116 4.32 -4.97 16.91
C TYR A 116 5.25 -3.78 16.68
N LYS A 117 4.88 -2.61 17.15
CA LYS A 117 5.70 -1.40 17.10
C LYS A 117 7.06 -1.61 17.78
N LYS A 118 7.03 -2.24 18.96
CA LYS A 118 8.23 -2.57 19.72
C LYS A 118 9.12 -3.57 18.99
N LEU A 119 8.54 -4.65 18.44
CA LEU A 119 9.26 -5.69 17.72
C LEU A 119 9.86 -5.19 16.41
N SER A 120 9.14 -4.35 15.67
CA SER A 120 9.59 -3.78 14.40
C SER A 120 10.58 -2.61 14.58
N ARG A 121 10.80 -2.16 15.81
CA ARG A 121 11.62 -0.97 16.13
C ARG A 121 11.12 0.29 15.42
N SER A 122 9.81 0.37 15.20
CA SER A 122 9.18 1.53 14.58
C SER A 122 9.18 2.72 15.53
N ASN A 123 9.56 3.89 15.01
CA ASN A 123 9.47 5.16 15.73
C ASN A 123 8.24 5.97 15.28
N SER A 124 7.37 5.37 14.46
CA SER A 124 6.18 6.04 13.97
C SER A 124 5.13 6.17 15.06
N ASP A 125 4.57 7.37 15.20
CA ASP A 125 3.40 7.63 16.04
C ASP A 125 2.08 7.39 15.28
N ASN A 126 2.16 7.08 14.00
CA ASN A 126 1.02 6.81 13.15
C ASN A 126 0.65 5.32 13.21
N GLU A 127 -0.41 5.02 13.97
CA GLU A 127 -0.88 3.65 14.19
C GLU A 127 -1.41 2.98 12.91
N ILE A 128 -1.73 3.74 11.88
CA ILE A 128 -2.14 3.19 10.57
C ILE A 128 -0.94 2.57 9.83
N GLU A 129 0.27 3.05 10.06
CA GLU A 129 1.51 2.52 9.45
C GLU A 129 1.99 1.22 10.11
N ILE A 130 1.50 0.91 11.29
CA ILE A 130 1.85 -0.29 12.05
C ILE A 130 0.86 -1.41 11.74
#